data_f6033f9fda525944ea1d95d97f225187
#
_entry.id   f6033f9fda525944ea1d95d97f225187
#
_cell.length_a   1.000
_cell.length_b   1.000
_cell.length_c   1.000
_cell.angle_alpha   90.00
_cell.angle_beta   90.00
_cell.angle_gamma   90.00
#
_symmetry.space_group_name_H-M   'P 1'
#
loop_
_entity.id
_entity.type
_entity.pdbx_description
1 polymer ?
#
loop_
_entity_poly.entity_id
_entity_poly.type
_entity_poly.pdbx_seq_one_letter_code
_entity_poly.pdbx_strand_id
1 'polypeptide(L)'
;DTVEEVLIDFNKDIVNSLEKLGSQAAMFHSKADNIIEVEPEREELGFVGIPNKINDSLIQNALDENKIPIIAPLGLGKNEQTYNINGDTAASAIAKKLKSRRLILMTNVEGVYDDKKKLISEIKPFDLENLIKWKVVQGGMIPKIENCVDAVQNGVRGVVILDGRKPHSILHEIFSDKG
;
A
#
# COMPACT_ATOMS: atom_id res chain seq x y z
N ASP A 1 -5.51 -19.58 -9.32
CA ASP A 1 -4.85 -19.21 -10.57
C ASP A 1 -3.46 -18.59 -10.31
N THR A 2 -2.62 -18.54 -11.33
CA THR A 2 -1.17 -18.25 -11.20
C THR A 2 -0.83 -16.97 -10.43
N VAL A 3 -1.58 -15.87 -10.60
CA VAL A 3 -1.30 -14.61 -9.91
C VAL A 3 -1.62 -14.72 -8.41
N GLU A 4 -2.75 -15.33 -8.06
CA GLU A 4 -3.14 -15.55 -6.67
C GLU A 4 -2.12 -16.44 -5.95
N GLU A 5 -1.71 -17.55 -6.57
CA GLU A 5 -0.71 -18.47 -6.01
C GLU A 5 0.63 -17.77 -5.76
N VAL A 6 1.13 -17.02 -6.75
CA VAL A 6 2.39 -16.27 -6.61
C VAL A 6 2.34 -15.24 -5.48
N LEU A 7 1.23 -14.50 -5.35
CA LEU A 7 1.09 -13.52 -4.27
C LEU A 7 0.96 -14.17 -2.90
N ILE A 8 0.31 -15.32 -2.79
CA ILE A 8 0.23 -16.10 -1.55
C ILE A 8 1.61 -16.65 -1.17
N ASP A 9 2.34 -17.23 -2.12
CA ASP A 9 3.68 -17.75 -1.86
C ASP A 9 4.64 -16.63 -1.45
N PHE A 10 4.59 -15.47 -2.12
CA PHE A 10 5.39 -14.31 -1.74
C PHE A 10 5.05 -13.79 -0.33
N ASN A 11 3.77 -13.74 0.03
CA ASN A 11 3.32 -13.40 1.36
C ASN A 11 3.93 -14.35 2.40
N LYS A 12 3.86 -15.67 2.14
CA LYS A 12 4.44 -16.71 3.00
C LYS A 12 5.96 -16.56 3.16
N ASP A 13 6.67 -16.21 2.08
CA ASP A 13 8.12 -16.01 2.14
C ASP A 13 8.49 -14.81 3.01
N ILE A 14 7.70 -13.74 2.99
CA ILE A 14 7.89 -12.58 3.88
C ILE A 14 7.70 -13.00 5.34
N VAL A 15 6.60 -13.70 5.65
CA VAL A 15 6.31 -14.20 6.99
C VAL A 15 7.46 -15.08 7.50
N ASN A 16 7.88 -16.08 6.72
CA ASN A 16 8.99 -16.97 7.06
C ASN A 16 10.29 -16.19 7.31
N SER A 17 10.54 -15.14 6.54
CA SER A 17 11.74 -14.32 6.68
C SER A 17 11.73 -13.51 7.98
N LEU A 18 10.58 -12.95 8.35
CA LEU A 18 10.41 -12.23 9.61
C LEU A 18 10.55 -13.16 10.82
N GLU A 19 9.95 -14.35 10.75
CA GLU A 19 10.06 -15.36 11.82
C GLU A 19 11.50 -15.84 12.02
N LYS A 20 12.26 -16.06 10.95
CA LYS A 20 13.70 -16.38 11.03
C LYS A 20 14.52 -15.27 11.70
N LEU A 21 14.06 -14.03 11.62
CA LEU A 21 14.68 -12.89 12.30
C LEU A 21 14.18 -12.68 13.73
N GLY A 22 13.33 -13.58 14.25
CA GLY A 22 12.82 -13.55 15.61
C GLY A 22 11.58 -12.68 15.80
N SER A 23 10.96 -12.20 14.73
CA SER A 23 9.67 -11.48 14.79
C SER A 23 8.52 -12.46 14.72
N GLN A 24 7.37 -12.09 15.30
CA GLN A 24 6.12 -12.81 15.07
C GLN A 24 5.36 -12.16 13.93
N ALA A 25 4.88 -12.93 12.97
CA ALA A 25 4.11 -12.44 11.84
C ALA A 25 2.81 -13.24 11.66
N ALA A 26 1.82 -12.62 11.04
CA ALA A 26 0.57 -13.26 10.68
C ALA A 26 0.30 -13.06 9.18
N MET A 27 0.04 -14.16 8.48
CA MET A 27 -0.26 -14.16 7.05
C MET A 27 -1.75 -13.97 6.81
N PHE A 28 -2.10 -13.08 5.90
CA PHE A 28 -3.48 -12.85 5.46
C PHE A 28 -3.59 -12.81 3.94
N HIS A 29 -4.62 -13.48 3.41
CA HIS A 29 -4.95 -13.47 1.98
C HIS A 29 -6.47 -13.60 1.76
N SER A 30 -6.95 -13.51 0.50
CA SER A 30 -8.35 -13.24 0.18
C SER A 30 -9.37 -14.24 0.72
N LYS A 31 -9.24 -15.53 0.38
CA LYS A 31 -10.32 -16.50 0.62
C LYS A 31 -10.45 -16.93 2.08
N ALA A 32 -9.33 -17.07 2.78
CA ALA A 32 -9.35 -17.53 4.16
C ALA A 32 -9.79 -16.45 5.14
N ASP A 33 -9.39 -15.21 4.88
CA ASP A 33 -9.41 -14.13 5.87
C ASP A 33 -10.38 -13.00 5.51
N ASN A 34 -10.70 -12.85 4.22
CA ASN A 34 -11.58 -11.79 3.70
C ASN A 34 -11.30 -10.40 4.29
N ILE A 35 -10.01 -10.03 4.31
CA ILE A 35 -9.58 -8.71 4.82
C ILE A 35 -10.10 -7.58 3.92
N ILE A 36 -10.04 -7.78 2.59
CA ILE A 36 -10.40 -6.77 1.60
C ILE A 36 -11.58 -7.27 0.77
N GLU A 37 -12.75 -6.68 0.97
CA GLU A 37 -13.88 -6.85 0.07
C GLU A 37 -13.69 -5.90 -1.13
N VAL A 38 -13.93 -6.41 -2.35
CA VAL A 38 -13.71 -5.66 -3.58
C VAL A 38 -14.93 -5.64 -4.50
N GLU A 39 -14.95 -4.62 -5.36
CA GLU A 39 -15.75 -4.59 -6.59
C GLU A 39 -14.83 -4.64 -7.80
N PRO A 40 -15.29 -5.19 -8.96
CA PRO A 40 -14.52 -5.14 -10.20
C PRO A 40 -14.13 -3.71 -10.56
N GLU A 41 -12.89 -3.48 -10.96
CA GLU A 41 -12.45 -2.14 -11.37
C GLU A 41 -13.05 -1.76 -12.72
N ARG A 42 -12.86 -2.60 -13.72
CA ARG A 42 -13.42 -2.49 -15.07
C ARG A 42 -13.50 -3.86 -15.71
N GLU A 43 -14.52 -4.10 -16.53
CA GLU A 43 -14.76 -5.40 -17.18
C GLU A 43 -13.55 -5.88 -18.01
N GLU A 44 -12.94 -4.96 -18.76
CA GLU A 44 -11.80 -5.26 -19.62
C GLU A 44 -10.52 -5.64 -18.86
N LEU A 45 -10.42 -5.35 -17.56
CA LEU A 45 -9.29 -5.73 -16.72
C LEU A 45 -9.44 -7.12 -16.10
N GLY A 46 -10.57 -7.80 -16.33
CA GLY A 46 -10.85 -9.11 -15.78
C GLY A 46 -10.91 -9.09 -14.25
N PHE A 47 -10.09 -9.91 -13.59
CA PHE A 47 -10.11 -10.06 -12.14
C PHE A 47 -9.21 -9.04 -11.43
N VAL A 48 -9.34 -7.77 -11.78
CA VAL A 48 -8.76 -6.64 -11.05
C VAL A 48 -9.85 -5.94 -10.27
N GLY A 49 -9.61 -5.69 -8.97
CA GLY A 49 -10.62 -5.14 -8.06
C GLY A 49 -10.18 -3.86 -7.36
N ILE A 50 -11.19 -3.07 -6.98
CA ILE A 50 -11.04 -1.89 -6.13
C ILE A 50 -11.57 -2.23 -4.74
N PRO A 51 -10.81 -1.92 -3.65
CA PRO A 51 -11.30 -2.09 -2.29
C PRO A 51 -12.58 -1.31 -2.02
N ASN A 52 -13.63 -2.02 -1.60
CA ASN A 52 -14.92 -1.45 -1.22
C ASN A 52 -15.04 -1.38 0.30
N LYS A 53 -14.58 -2.45 1.01
CA LYS A 53 -14.63 -2.50 2.45
C LYS A 53 -13.42 -3.23 3.01
N ILE A 54 -12.93 -2.79 4.15
CA ILE A 54 -11.86 -3.44 4.91
C ILE A 54 -12.42 -4.03 6.20
N ASN A 55 -12.22 -5.33 6.39
CA ASN A 55 -12.53 -6.06 7.60
C ASN A 55 -11.28 -6.07 8.49
N ASP A 56 -11.18 -5.10 9.38
CA ASP A 56 -9.96 -4.84 10.16
C ASP A 56 -9.83 -5.69 11.43
N SER A 57 -10.83 -6.46 11.80
CA SER A 57 -10.83 -7.23 13.05
C SER A 57 -9.65 -8.20 13.17
N LEU A 58 -9.34 -8.95 12.11
CA LEU A 58 -8.21 -9.87 12.11
C LEU A 58 -6.86 -9.15 12.16
N ILE A 59 -6.77 -7.98 11.52
CA ILE A 59 -5.58 -7.13 11.58
C ILE A 59 -5.37 -6.63 13.01
N GLN A 60 -6.44 -6.12 13.66
CA GLN A 60 -6.38 -5.65 15.04
C GLN A 60 -5.98 -6.77 15.99
N ASN A 61 -6.58 -7.95 15.86
CA ASN A 61 -6.24 -9.11 16.69
C ASN A 61 -4.74 -9.48 16.55
N ALA A 62 -4.21 -9.49 15.32
CA ALA A 62 -2.78 -9.75 15.11
C ALA A 62 -1.90 -8.70 15.78
N LEU A 63 -2.27 -7.42 15.68
CA LEU A 63 -1.56 -6.31 16.33
C LEU A 63 -1.61 -6.41 17.87
N ASP A 64 -2.77 -6.76 18.43
CA ASP A 64 -2.96 -6.96 19.87
C ASP A 64 -2.13 -8.13 20.42
N GLU A 65 -1.86 -9.13 19.56
CA GLU A 65 -0.95 -10.24 19.83
C GLU A 65 0.53 -9.90 19.56
N ASN A 66 0.87 -8.66 19.25
CA ASN A 66 2.21 -8.20 18.85
C ASN A 66 2.76 -8.92 17.59
N LYS A 67 1.89 -9.34 16.69
CA LYS A 67 2.26 -9.92 15.39
C LYS A 67 2.26 -8.84 14.30
N ILE A 68 3.16 -8.99 13.34
CA ILE A 68 3.19 -8.15 12.14
C ILE A 68 2.23 -8.74 11.11
N PRO A 69 1.11 -8.07 10.78
CA PRO A 69 0.19 -8.57 9.76
C PRO A 69 0.79 -8.37 8.36
N ILE A 70 0.95 -9.46 7.61
CA ILE A 70 1.41 -9.46 6.22
C ILE A 70 0.21 -9.79 5.34
N ILE A 71 -0.23 -8.82 4.54
CA ILE A 71 -1.48 -8.89 3.79
C ILE A 71 -1.17 -8.91 2.30
N ALA A 72 -1.58 -9.97 1.62
CA ALA A 72 -1.49 -10.03 0.17
C ALA A 72 -2.48 -9.03 -0.47
N PRO A 73 -2.13 -8.36 -1.59
CA PRO A 73 -3.01 -7.44 -2.29
C PRO A 73 -4.07 -8.19 -3.11
N LEU A 74 -4.83 -9.02 -2.42
CA LEU A 74 -5.90 -9.84 -2.95
C LEU A 74 -7.20 -9.50 -2.20
N GLY A 75 -8.29 -9.39 -2.94
CA GLY A 75 -9.61 -9.12 -2.37
C GLY A 75 -10.63 -10.15 -2.77
N LEU A 76 -11.69 -10.24 -1.98
CA LEU A 76 -12.83 -11.12 -2.23
C LEU A 76 -14.01 -10.29 -2.74
N GLY A 77 -14.45 -10.61 -3.94
CA GLY A 77 -15.65 -10.01 -4.54
C GLY A 77 -16.92 -10.77 -4.17
N LYS A 78 -18.04 -10.26 -4.63
CA LYS A 78 -19.32 -10.99 -4.60
C LYS A 78 -19.12 -12.33 -5.29
N ASN A 79 -19.78 -13.38 -4.82
CA ASN A 79 -19.64 -14.76 -5.32
C ASN A 79 -18.29 -15.43 -5.03
N GLU A 80 -17.57 -14.99 -4.00
CA GLU A 80 -16.31 -15.60 -3.55
C GLU A 80 -15.19 -15.61 -4.62
N GLN A 81 -15.30 -14.75 -5.62
CA GLN A 81 -14.26 -14.57 -6.63
C GLN A 81 -13.10 -13.74 -6.08
N THR A 82 -11.88 -14.25 -6.24
CA THR A 82 -10.66 -13.52 -5.89
C THR A 82 -10.31 -12.52 -6.98
N TYR A 83 -9.93 -11.31 -6.57
CA TYR A 83 -9.44 -10.22 -7.42
C TYR A 83 -8.05 -9.79 -6.99
N ASN A 84 -7.20 -9.53 -7.98
CA ASN A 84 -5.95 -8.84 -7.76
C ASN A 84 -6.22 -7.34 -7.49
N ILE A 85 -5.51 -6.76 -6.55
CA ILE A 85 -5.61 -5.34 -6.22
C ILE A 85 -4.24 -4.69 -6.46
N ASN A 86 -4.22 -3.45 -6.96
CA ASN A 86 -2.99 -2.68 -6.97
C ASN A 86 -2.46 -2.53 -5.54
N GLY A 87 -1.16 -2.84 -5.31
CA GLY A 87 -0.57 -2.86 -3.96
C GLY A 87 -0.68 -1.52 -3.22
N ASP A 88 -0.48 -0.39 -3.92
CA ASP A 88 -0.62 0.94 -3.32
C ASP A 88 -2.07 1.22 -2.92
N THR A 89 -3.03 0.79 -3.74
CA THR A 89 -4.47 0.93 -3.49
C THR A 89 -4.91 0.08 -2.30
N ALA A 90 -4.44 -1.17 -2.21
CA ALA A 90 -4.72 -2.05 -1.08
C ALA A 90 -4.16 -1.47 0.23
N ALA A 91 -2.88 -1.06 0.21
CA ALA A 91 -2.21 -0.46 1.37
C ALA A 91 -2.90 0.84 1.82
N SER A 92 -3.29 1.70 0.87
CA SER A 92 -4.01 2.94 1.15
C SER A 92 -5.37 2.66 1.81
N ALA A 93 -6.14 1.70 1.28
CA ALA A 93 -7.44 1.34 1.85
C ALA A 93 -7.33 0.82 3.29
N ILE A 94 -6.36 -0.05 3.57
CA ILE A 94 -6.08 -0.55 4.91
C ILE A 94 -5.63 0.59 5.83
N ALA A 95 -4.70 1.43 5.38
CA ALA A 95 -4.19 2.55 6.17
C ALA A 95 -5.29 3.56 6.55
N LYS A 96 -6.20 3.86 5.63
CA LYS A 96 -7.39 4.70 5.89
C LYS A 96 -8.31 4.08 6.94
N LYS A 97 -8.60 2.79 6.80
CA LYS A 97 -9.47 2.07 7.75
C LYS A 97 -8.90 2.06 9.15
N LEU A 98 -7.59 1.81 9.28
CA LEU A 98 -6.86 1.79 10.56
C LEU A 98 -6.54 3.20 11.09
N LYS A 99 -6.80 4.25 10.34
CA LYS A 99 -6.36 5.64 10.62
C LYS A 99 -4.88 5.69 10.99
N SER A 100 -4.07 5.04 10.15
CA SER A 100 -2.66 4.83 10.40
C SER A 100 -1.91 6.16 10.59
N ARG A 101 -0.93 6.14 11.50
CA ARG A 101 -0.06 7.31 11.70
C ARG A 101 0.77 7.61 10.44
N ARG A 102 1.21 6.57 9.73
CA ARG A 102 2.04 6.70 8.53
C ARG A 102 1.74 5.57 7.55
N LEU A 103 1.66 5.90 6.27
CA LEU A 103 1.67 4.95 5.17
C LEU A 103 2.99 5.13 4.42
N ILE A 104 3.74 4.05 4.23
CA ILE A 104 5.00 4.07 3.49
C ILE A 104 4.81 3.26 2.21
N LEU A 105 4.92 3.92 1.06
CA LEU A 105 4.88 3.29 -0.26
C LEU A 105 6.30 3.10 -0.77
N MET A 106 6.74 1.85 -0.81
CA MET A 106 8.05 1.49 -1.38
C MET A 106 7.91 1.30 -2.88
N THR A 107 8.70 2.03 -3.66
CA THR A 107 8.65 2.03 -5.12
C THR A 107 10.06 1.97 -5.71
N ASN A 108 10.18 2.10 -7.03
CA ASN A 108 11.46 2.11 -7.76
C ASN A 108 11.95 3.53 -8.10
N VAL A 109 11.41 4.55 -7.45
CA VAL A 109 11.83 5.94 -7.57
C VAL A 109 11.98 6.57 -6.19
N GLU A 110 12.82 7.59 -6.06
CA GLU A 110 13.09 8.25 -4.77
C GLU A 110 11.91 9.11 -4.29
N GLY A 111 11.04 9.54 -5.21
CA GLY A 111 9.90 10.40 -4.96
C GLY A 111 9.57 11.24 -6.19
N VAL A 112 8.98 12.40 -5.98
CA VAL A 112 8.61 13.36 -7.01
C VAL A 112 9.73 14.38 -7.19
N TYR A 113 10.10 14.65 -8.46
CA TYR A 113 11.12 15.66 -8.79
C TYR A 113 10.47 16.89 -9.42
N ASP A 114 10.98 18.07 -9.12
CA ASP A 114 10.60 19.32 -9.77
C ASP A 114 11.18 19.41 -11.20
N ASP A 115 10.90 20.52 -11.90
CA ASP A 115 11.39 20.84 -13.23
C ASP A 115 12.93 20.95 -13.31
N LYS A 116 13.58 21.21 -12.17
CA LYS A 116 15.04 21.29 -12.00
C LYS A 116 15.67 19.98 -11.57
N LYS A 117 14.89 18.87 -11.57
CA LYS A 117 15.32 17.54 -11.11
C LYS A 117 15.73 17.51 -9.63
N LYS A 118 15.19 18.40 -8.81
CA LYS A 118 15.36 18.38 -7.36
C LYS A 118 14.19 17.60 -6.75
N LEU A 119 14.48 16.70 -5.82
CA LEU A 119 13.48 15.96 -5.08
C LEU A 119 12.59 16.93 -4.27
N ILE A 120 11.29 16.78 -4.42
CA ILE A 120 10.29 17.51 -3.62
C ILE A 120 10.13 16.75 -2.32
N SER A 121 10.56 17.35 -1.23
CA SER A 121 10.54 16.73 0.10
C SER A 121 9.13 16.66 0.72
N GLU A 122 8.24 17.57 0.34
CA GLU A 122 6.88 17.65 0.88
C GLU A 122 5.90 18.11 -0.20
N ILE A 123 4.77 17.39 -0.33
CA ILE A 123 3.65 17.75 -1.18
C ILE A 123 2.42 17.83 -0.29
N LYS A 124 1.75 18.98 -0.30
CA LYS A 124 0.48 19.14 0.41
C LYS A 124 -0.70 18.76 -0.50
N PRO A 125 -1.80 18.22 0.03
CA PRO A 125 -2.94 17.79 -0.78
C PRO A 125 -3.46 18.85 -1.77
N PHE A 126 -3.45 20.13 -1.40
CA PHE A 126 -3.92 21.22 -2.26
C PHE A 126 -2.95 21.59 -3.39
N ASP A 127 -1.69 21.12 -3.36
CA ASP A 127 -0.72 21.38 -4.42
C ASP A 127 -0.85 20.42 -5.61
N LEU A 128 -1.55 19.29 -5.43
CA LEU A 128 -1.61 18.20 -6.41
C LEU A 128 -2.08 18.68 -7.79
N GLU A 129 -3.19 19.42 -7.85
CA GLU A 129 -3.75 19.91 -9.12
C GLU A 129 -2.73 20.77 -9.89
N ASN A 130 -1.99 21.63 -9.19
CA ASN A 130 -0.95 22.46 -9.78
C ASN A 130 0.23 21.62 -10.27
N LEU A 131 0.67 20.63 -9.49
CA LEU A 131 1.76 19.75 -9.86
C LEU A 131 1.44 18.92 -11.12
N ILE A 132 0.19 18.48 -11.28
CA ILE A 132 -0.28 17.82 -12.50
C ILE A 132 -0.34 18.80 -13.67
N LYS A 133 -0.95 19.99 -13.46
CA LYS A 133 -1.08 21.03 -14.49
C LYS A 133 0.27 21.50 -15.02
N TRP A 134 1.26 21.63 -14.15
CA TRP A 134 2.63 22.02 -14.51
C TRP A 134 3.49 20.85 -15.00
N LYS A 135 2.90 19.65 -15.14
CA LYS A 135 3.58 18.44 -15.60
C LYS A 135 4.76 18.01 -14.72
N VAL A 136 4.78 18.42 -13.47
CA VAL A 136 5.73 17.94 -12.46
C VAL A 136 5.40 16.49 -12.10
N VAL A 137 4.12 16.19 -11.89
CA VAL A 137 3.62 14.83 -11.70
C VAL A 137 3.04 14.34 -13.03
N GLN A 138 3.52 13.19 -13.54
CA GLN A 138 3.13 12.65 -14.84
C GLN A 138 3.01 11.12 -14.82
N GLY A 139 2.28 10.59 -15.80
CA GLY A 139 2.20 9.14 -16.06
C GLY A 139 1.76 8.35 -14.83
N GLY A 140 2.44 7.24 -14.56
CA GLY A 140 2.13 6.35 -13.44
C GLY A 140 2.33 6.96 -12.04
N MET A 141 2.97 8.13 -11.93
CA MET A 141 3.09 8.84 -10.67
C MET A 141 1.79 9.55 -10.27
N ILE A 142 0.94 9.93 -11.23
CA ILE A 142 -0.34 10.61 -10.96
C ILE A 142 -1.21 9.75 -10.04
N PRO A 143 -1.60 8.51 -10.41
CA PRO A 143 -2.47 7.69 -9.53
C PRO A 143 -1.81 7.37 -8.20
N LYS A 144 -0.48 7.28 -8.14
CA LYS A 144 0.25 7.07 -6.88
C LYS A 144 0.09 8.26 -5.93
N ILE A 145 0.28 9.49 -6.41
CA ILE A 145 0.10 10.70 -5.59
C ILE A 145 -1.37 10.93 -5.25
N GLU A 146 -2.30 10.65 -6.16
CA GLU A 146 -3.73 10.69 -5.88
C GLU A 146 -4.10 9.76 -4.72
N ASN A 147 -3.60 8.53 -4.71
CA ASN A 147 -3.78 7.59 -3.60
C ASN A 147 -3.17 8.13 -2.29
N CYS A 148 -2.01 8.80 -2.34
CA CYS A 148 -1.40 9.42 -1.17
C CYS A 148 -2.27 10.54 -0.60
N VAL A 149 -2.75 11.43 -1.47
CA VAL A 149 -3.62 12.55 -1.09
C VAL A 149 -4.95 12.04 -0.53
N ASP A 150 -5.57 11.07 -1.19
CA ASP A 150 -6.80 10.43 -0.71
C ASP A 150 -6.60 9.79 0.68
N ALA A 151 -5.47 9.11 0.91
CA ALA A 151 -5.17 8.53 2.21
C ALA A 151 -5.08 9.59 3.32
N VAL A 152 -4.39 10.72 3.05
CA VAL A 152 -4.27 11.82 4.02
C VAL A 152 -5.63 12.46 4.29
N GLN A 153 -6.41 12.75 3.25
CA GLN A 153 -7.75 13.34 3.39
C GLN A 153 -8.73 12.45 4.16
N ASN A 154 -8.48 11.13 4.16
CA ASN A 154 -9.31 10.15 4.85
C ASN A 154 -8.71 9.64 6.18
N GLY A 155 -7.78 10.39 6.78
CA GLY A 155 -7.37 10.23 8.17
C GLY A 155 -6.01 9.57 8.42
N VAL A 156 -5.24 9.23 7.37
CA VAL A 156 -3.83 8.89 7.50
C VAL A 156 -3.05 10.18 7.78
N ARG A 157 -2.20 10.22 8.81
CA ARG A 157 -1.54 11.48 9.21
C ARG A 157 -0.41 11.90 8.26
N GLY A 158 0.19 10.96 7.55
CA GLY A 158 1.21 11.23 6.54
C GLY A 158 1.46 10.02 5.66
N VAL A 159 1.82 10.29 4.40
CA VAL A 159 2.21 9.27 3.43
C VAL A 159 3.60 9.59 2.93
N VAL A 160 4.45 8.59 2.84
CA VAL A 160 5.83 8.69 2.36
C VAL A 160 6.00 7.79 1.15
N ILE A 161 6.65 8.31 0.12
CA ILE A 161 7.12 7.53 -1.03
C ILE A 161 8.63 7.43 -0.92
N LEU A 162 9.16 6.21 -0.96
CA LEU A 162 10.60 6.00 -0.90
C LEU A 162 11.07 4.91 -1.86
N ASP A 163 12.35 4.97 -2.23
CA ASP A 163 12.97 3.97 -3.09
C ASP A 163 13.28 2.69 -2.30
N GLY A 164 12.48 1.66 -2.56
CA GLY A 164 12.64 0.34 -1.94
C GLY A 164 13.91 -0.41 -2.34
N ARG A 165 14.64 0.05 -3.37
CA ARG A 165 15.91 -0.53 -3.80
C ARG A 165 17.10 -0.03 -2.96
N LYS A 166 16.92 1.10 -2.26
CA LYS A 166 17.96 1.63 -1.39
C LYS A 166 17.99 0.85 -0.07
N PRO A 167 19.14 0.28 0.32
CA PRO A 167 19.27 -0.40 1.59
C PRO A 167 18.88 0.54 2.75
N HIS A 168 18.12 0.01 3.69
CA HIS A 168 17.71 0.71 4.91
C HIS A 168 16.88 1.99 4.72
N SER A 169 16.28 2.22 3.55
CA SER A 169 15.47 3.41 3.28
C SER A 169 14.37 3.65 4.32
N ILE A 170 13.70 2.60 4.78
CA ILE A 170 12.69 2.69 5.86
C ILE A 170 13.31 3.20 7.16
N LEU A 171 14.51 2.72 7.52
CA LEU A 171 15.18 3.16 8.76
C LEU A 171 15.58 4.63 8.67
N HIS A 172 16.06 5.07 7.51
CA HIS A 172 16.36 6.49 7.28
C HIS A 172 15.11 7.35 7.43
N GLU A 173 13.99 6.95 6.86
CA GLU A 173 12.71 7.66 6.97
C GLU A 173 12.20 7.72 8.42
N ILE A 174 12.31 6.63 9.18
CA ILE A 174 11.74 6.57 10.52
C ILE A 174 12.63 7.23 11.58
N PHE A 175 13.95 7.14 11.44
CA PHE A 175 14.91 7.48 12.49
C PHE A 175 15.84 8.65 12.15
N SER A 176 15.69 9.31 11.00
CA SER A 176 16.49 10.48 10.65
C SER A 176 15.67 11.57 9.96
N ASP A 177 16.20 12.79 9.96
CA ASP A 177 15.64 13.93 9.22
C ASP A 177 16.01 13.93 7.73
N LYS A 178 16.57 12.83 7.24
CA LYS A 178 17.03 12.63 5.85
C LYS A 178 16.22 11.61 5.08
N GLY A 179 15.06 11.26 5.62
CA GLY A 179 14.10 10.37 4.98
C GLY A 179 13.36 11.02 3.82
#